data_82528ebadd508e2995c8180039067ed8
#
_entry.id   82528ebadd508e2995c8180039067ed8
#
_cell.length_a   1.000
_cell.length_b   1.000
_cell.length_c   1.000
_cell.angle_alpha   90.00
_cell.angle_beta   90.00
_cell.angle_gamma   90.00
#
_symmetry.space_group_name_H-M   'P 1'
#
loop_
_entity.id
_entity.type
_entity.pdbx_description
1 polymer ?
#
loop_
_entity_poly.entity_id
_entity_poly.type
_entity_poly.pdbx_seq_one_letter_code
_entity_poly.pdbx_strand_id
1 'polypeptide(L)'
;MKTTTSDPSTLDILTFWDVLQNLLIPIWPQDRTVVNGQALGDAWPLSTLKTQSKDDNSDESTYIQPFHKLTQWLAYSLTVPFTRILSLEWKNMSSMTALPEYRNGGLFVDLGVLSLKPASQDRGLKATSDGSGLPSFAAGDDVIVEWRAMTLVLVDKLYKLVLQRMQGVELSMAQLLEAGTWKAGREVAKEKRPKTKSSPIVILSDGTVF
;
A
#
# COMPACT_ATOMS: atom_id res chain seq x y z
N MET A 1 -18.00 -39.02 12.85
CA MET A 1 -17.55 -37.70 12.45
C MET A 1 -16.25 -37.39 13.18
N LYS A 2 -15.11 -37.41 12.49
CA LYS A 2 -13.84 -37.00 13.09
C LYS A 2 -13.80 -35.49 13.03
N THR A 3 -13.98 -34.82 14.17
CA THR A 3 -13.64 -33.42 14.33
C THR A 3 -12.14 -33.28 14.12
N THR A 4 -11.75 -32.70 13.00
CA THR A 4 -10.39 -32.20 12.82
C THR A 4 -10.20 -31.06 13.82
N THR A 5 -9.57 -31.37 14.94
CA THR A 5 -9.05 -30.37 15.86
C THR A 5 -7.99 -29.58 15.09
N SER A 6 -8.34 -28.37 14.63
CA SER A 6 -7.33 -27.39 14.22
C SER A 6 -6.41 -27.20 15.42
N ASP A 7 -5.12 -27.32 15.21
CA ASP A 7 -4.13 -27.06 16.26
C ASP A 7 -4.44 -25.68 16.87
N PRO A 8 -4.73 -25.57 18.18
CA PRO A 8 -5.11 -24.33 18.81
C PRO A 8 -4.02 -23.25 18.78
N SER A 9 -2.80 -23.59 18.39
CA SER A 9 -1.66 -22.68 18.26
C SER A 9 -1.57 -22.00 16.88
N THR A 10 -2.45 -22.32 15.94
CA THR A 10 -2.37 -21.81 14.57
C THR A 10 -3.51 -20.85 14.24
N LEU A 11 -3.18 -19.65 13.74
CA LEU A 11 -4.13 -18.64 13.26
C LEU A 11 -4.06 -18.47 11.74
N ASP A 12 -5.19 -18.12 11.15
CA ASP A 12 -5.26 -17.75 9.73
C ASP A 12 -5.16 -16.23 9.60
N ILE A 13 -4.17 -15.75 8.84
CA ILE A 13 -3.95 -14.31 8.62
C ILE A 13 -5.14 -13.66 7.90
N LEU A 14 -5.85 -14.36 7.03
CA LEU A 14 -7.00 -13.82 6.32
C LEU A 14 -8.15 -13.55 7.29
N THR A 15 -8.47 -14.49 8.17
CA THR A 15 -9.47 -14.28 9.22
C THR A 15 -9.08 -13.14 10.16
N PHE A 16 -7.81 -13.07 10.53
CA PHE A 16 -7.29 -11.98 11.37
C PHE A 16 -7.38 -10.63 10.67
N TRP A 17 -7.04 -10.58 9.38
CA TRP A 17 -7.15 -9.38 8.56
C TRP A 17 -8.61 -8.91 8.45
N ASP A 18 -9.57 -9.80 8.26
CA ASP A 18 -11.00 -9.47 8.24
C ASP A 18 -11.48 -8.84 9.56
N VAL A 19 -11.02 -9.37 10.69
CA VAL A 19 -11.33 -8.79 12.01
C VAL A 19 -10.76 -7.36 12.10
N LEU A 20 -9.52 -7.15 11.73
CA LEU A 20 -8.90 -5.82 11.74
C LEU A 20 -9.61 -4.85 10.79
N GLN A 21 -9.96 -5.29 9.60
CA GLN A 21 -10.66 -4.47 8.61
C GLN A 21 -12.04 -4.04 9.12
N ASN A 22 -12.81 -4.95 9.69
CA ASN A 22 -14.11 -4.64 10.26
C ASN A 22 -14.03 -3.69 11.46
N LEU A 23 -12.95 -3.75 12.24
CA LEU A 23 -12.72 -2.82 13.35
C LEU A 23 -12.29 -1.42 12.88
N LEU A 24 -11.53 -1.34 11.79
CA LEU A 24 -10.93 -0.09 11.34
C LEU A 24 -11.82 0.70 10.37
N ILE A 25 -12.61 0.06 9.52
CA ILE A 25 -13.48 0.76 8.55
C ILE A 25 -14.35 1.83 9.22
N PRO A 26 -15.02 1.58 10.37
CA PRO A 26 -15.89 2.57 10.98
C PRO A 26 -15.18 3.80 11.55
N ILE A 27 -13.87 3.73 11.77
CA ILE A 27 -13.08 4.86 12.32
C ILE A 27 -12.37 5.68 11.26
N TRP A 28 -12.33 5.23 10.00
CA TRP A 28 -11.80 6.02 8.90
C TRP A 28 -12.76 7.16 8.51
N PRO A 29 -12.26 8.26 7.89
CA PRO A 29 -13.11 9.31 7.34
C PRO A 29 -14.20 8.74 6.44
N GLN A 30 -15.46 9.08 6.74
CA GLN A 30 -16.64 8.51 6.09
C GLN A 30 -16.99 9.20 4.76
N ASP A 31 -16.33 10.31 4.43
CA ASP A 31 -16.49 11.08 3.20
C ASP A 31 -15.62 10.58 2.03
N ARG A 32 -14.88 9.50 2.26
CA ARG A 32 -14.09 8.83 1.22
C ARG A 32 -15.00 8.03 0.28
N THR A 33 -14.41 7.14 -0.52
CA THR A 33 -15.16 6.29 -1.46
C THR A 33 -16.30 5.56 -0.74
N VAL A 34 -17.52 5.79 -1.21
CA VAL A 34 -18.76 5.19 -0.68
C VAL A 34 -19.43 4.42 -1.80
N VAL A 35 -19.79 3.16 -1.56
CA VAL A 35 -20.55 2.31 -2.49
C VAL A 35 -21.77 1.76 -1.75
N ASN A 36 -22.94 1.91 -2.34
CA ASN A 36 -24.21 1.49 -1.74
C ASN A 36 -24.42 2.01 -0.30
N GLY A 37 -23.97 3.25 -0.03
CA GLY A 37 -24.10 3.88 1.30
C GLY A 37 -23.08 3.37 2.33
N GLN A 38 -22.12 2.53 1.95
CA GLN A 38 -21.06 2.03 2.83
C GLN A 38 -19.73 2.67 2.47
N ALA A 39 -19.07 3.27 3.46
CA ALA A 39 -17.71 3.79 3.31
C ALA A 39 -16.71 2.62 3.21
N LEU A 40 -15.85 2.66 2.20
CA LEU A 40 -14.89 1.60 1.92
C LEU A 40 -13.52 1.82 2.60
N GLY A 41 -13.32 2.92 3.29
CA GLY A 41 -12.04 3.25 3.90
C GLY A 41 -10.96 3.60 2.87
N ASP A 42 -9.82 2.88 2.89
CA ASP A 42 -8.71 3.13 1.97
C ASP A 42 -8.87 2.35 0.65
N ALA A 43 -9.91 2.71 -0.10
CA ALA A 43 -10.23 2.20 -1.43
C ALA A 43 -10.63 3.38 -2.32
N TRP A 44 -10.11 3.45 -3.55
CA TRP A 44 -10.18 4.65 -4.38
C TRP A 44 -10.52 4.33 -5.82
N PRO A 45 -11.38 5.12 -6.48
CA PRO A 45 -11.61 4.99 -7.91
C PRO A 45 -10.32 5.18 -8.70
N LEU A 46 -10.15 4.41 -9.76
CA LEU A 46 -9.01 4.52 -10.67
C LEU A 46 -9.54 4.71 -12.10
N SER A 47 -9.38 5.90 -12.65
CA SER A 47 -9.95 6.24 -13.95
C SER A 47 -9.37 5.44 -15.11
N THR A 48 -8.11 4.98 -14.99
CA THR A 48 -7.52 4.08 -15.99
C THR A 48 -8.25 2.74 -16.07
N LEU A 49 -8.74 2.21 -14.95
CA LEU A 49 -9.58 1.01 -14.95
C LEU A 49 -10.96 1.31 -15.53
N LYS A 50 -11.55 2.45 -15.17
CA LYS A 50 -12.86 2.88 -15.67
C LYS A 50 -12.88 3.03 -17.19
N THR A 51 -11.83 3.63 -17.76
CA THR A 51 -11.71 3.80 -19.22
C THR A 51 -11.44 2.50 -19.99
N GLN A 52 -10.90 1.48 -19.32
CA GLN A 52 -10.68 0.15 -19.91
C GLN A 52 -11.91 -0.74 -19.88
N SER A 53 -12.84 -0.47 -18.97
CA SER A 53 -14.11 -1.17 -18.92
C SER A 53 -14.99 -0.67 -20.08
N LYS A 54 -15.26 -1.55 -21.04
CA LYS A 54 -16.05 -1.25 -22.25
C LYS A 54 -17.54 -1.17 -21.99
N ASP A 55 -18.01 -1.46 -20.79
CA ASP A 55 -19.42 -1.48 -20.41
C ASP A 55 -19.77 -0.23 -19.60
N ASP A 56 -20.63 0.62 -20.16
CA ASP A 56 -21.23 1.77 -19.48
C ASP A 56 -22.10 1.38 -18.26
N ASN A 57 -22.45 0.10 -18.13
CA ASN A 57 -23.20 -0.50 -17.02
C ASN A 57 -22.33 -1.31 -16.05
N SER A 58 -21.01 -1.12 -16.07
CA SER A 58 -20.14 -1.85 -15.14
C SER A 58 -20.40 -1.41 -13.69
N ASP A 59 -20.51 -2.38 -12.81
CA ASP A 59 -20.55 -2.17 -11.37
C ASP A 59 -19.40 -1.26 -10.93
N GLU A 60 -19.69 -0.23 -10.15
CA GLU A 60 -18.68 0.74 -9.66
C GLU A 60 -17.48 0.04 -8.97
N SER A 61 -17.68 -1.13 -8.38
CA SER A 61 -16.62 -1.91 -7.75
C SER A 61 -15.51 -2.31 -8.71
N THR A 62 -15.77 -2.40 -10.02
CA THR A 62 -14.80 -2.85 -11.04
C THR A 62 -13.63 -1.90 -11.26
N TYR A 63 -13.81 -0.61 -10.96
CA TYR A 63 -12.77 0.40 -11.09
C TYR A 63 -12.30 0.99 -9.75
N ILE A 64 -12.76 0.45 -8.62
CA ILE A 64 -12.27 0.81 -7.30
C ILE A 64 -11.07 -0.05 -6.95
N GLN A 65 -9.94 0.61 -6.67
CA GLN A 65 -8.71 -0.03 -6.23
C GLN A 65 -8.67 -0.04 -4.71
N PRO A 66 -8.84 -1.21 -4.05
CA PRO A 66 -8.68 -1.32 -2.61
C PRO A 66 -7.19 -1.38 -2.24
N PHE A 67 -6.80 -0.61 -1.26
CA PHE A 67 -5.43 -0.65 -0.72
C PHE A 67 -5.40 -1.10 0.73
N HIS A 68 -6.23 -0.51 1.60
CA HIS A 68 -6.31 -0.80 3.03
C HIS A 68 -4.92 -0.88 3.70
N LYS A 69 -4.04 0.07 3.34
CA LYS A 69 -2.62 0.04 3.73
C LYS A 69 -2.42 -0.09 5.24
N LEU A 70 -3.16 0.69 6.04
CA LEU A 70 -2.99 0.67 7.49
C LEU A 70 -3.48 -0.62 8.12
N THR A 71 -4.56 -1.22 7.60
CA THR A 71 -5.01 -2.55 8.03
C THR A 71 -3.94 -3.60 7.73
N GLN A 72 -3.41 -3.57 6.52
CA GLN A 72 -2.34 -4.47 6.09
C GLN A 72 -1.08 -4.32 6.94
N TRP A 73 -0.64 -3.08 7.19
CA TRP A 73 0.50 -2.80 8.04
C TRP A 73 0.29 -3.24 9.48
N LEU A 74 -0.90 -2.99 10.04
CA LEU A 74 -1.25 -3.41 11.38
C LEU A 74 -1.26 -4.94 11.50
N ALA A 75 -1.80 -5.65 10.50
CA ALA A 75 -1.78 -7.10 10.46
C ALA A 75 -0.33 -7.62 10.51
N TYR A 76 0.56 -7.14 9.65
CA TYR A 76 1.98 -7.49 9.71
C TYR A 76 2.61 -7.21 11.08
N SER A 77 2.33 -6.03 11.65
CA SER A 77 2.91 -5.62 12.94
C SER A 77 2.47 -6.52 14.09
N LEU A 78 1.19 -6.91 14.11
CA LEU A 78 0.64 -7.75 15.17
C LEU A 78 1.05 -9.22 15.06
N THR A 79 1.41 -9.72 13.87
CA THR A 79 1.94 -11.10 13.76
C THR A 79 3.19 -11.31 14.62
N VAL A 80 4.01 -10.27 14.77
CA VAL A 80 5.27 -10.36 15.53
C VAL A 80 5.05 -10.68 17.02
N PRO A 81 4.29 -9.90 17.81
CA PRO A 81 4.04 -10.22 19.21
C PRO A 81 3.24 -11.51 19.39
N PHE A 82 2.30 -11.82 18.49
CA PHE A 82 1.54 -13.05 18.57
C PHE A 82 2.44 -14.29 18.40
N THR A 83 3.37 -14.25 17.47
CA THR A 83 4.36 -15.31 17.32
C THR A 83 5.33 -15.36 18.50
N ARG A 84 5.88 -14.21 18.93
CA ARG A 84 6.97 -14.19 19.94
C ARG A 84 6.48 -14.43 21.37
N ILE A 85 5.30 -13.92 21.72
CA ILE A 85 4.78 -13.95 23.09
C ILE A 85 3.80 -15.11 23.28
N LEU A 86 2.96 -15.37 22.28
CA LEU A 86 1.91 -16.39 22.38
C LEU A 86 2.28 -17.71 21.68
N SER A 87 3.45 -17.76 21.02
CA SER A 87 3.95 -18.94 20.27
C SER A 87 2.97 -19.39 19.18
N LEU A 88 2.23 -18.45 18.58
CA LEU A 88 1.27 -18.77 17.53
C LEU A 88 1.96 -18.89 16.16
N GLU A 89 1.48 -19.82 15.36
CA GLU A 89 1.85 -19.97 13.97
C GLU A 89 0.81 -19.35 13.04
N TRP A 90 1.25 -18.83 11.90
CA TRP A 90 0.37 -18.17 10.94
C TRP A 90 0.23 -18.98 9.66
N LYS A 91 -1.02 -19.24 9.25
CA LYS A 91 -1.34 -19.78 7.92
C LYS A 91 -1.61 -18.65 6.93
N ASN A 92 -1.45 -18.96 5.66
CA ASN A 92 -1.78 -18.10 4.51
C ASN A 92 -1.03 -16.76 4.47
N MET A 93 0.14 -16.64 5.11
CA MET A 93 0.95 -15.40 5.08
C MET A 93 1.33 -14.96 3.66
N SER A 94 1.39 -15.88 2.70
CA SER A 94 1.64 -15.57 1.29
C SER A 94 0.49 -14.80 0.59
N SER A 95 -0.69 -14.74 1.21
CA SER A 95 -1.83 -13.95 0.71
C SER A 95 -1.70 -12.46 1.05
N MET A 96 -0.79 -12.10 1.96
CA MET A 96 -0.50 -10.71 2.28
C MET A 96 0.28 -10.03 1.15
N THR A 97 -0.02 -8.78 0.87
CA THR A 97 0.59 -8.01 -0.22
C THR A 97 1.67 -7.06 0.26
N ALA A 98 2.35 -6.43 -0.68
CA ALA A 98 3.16 -5.25 -0.40
C ALA A 98 2.31 -4.08 0.13
N LEU A 99 2.96 -3.03 0.63
CA LEU A 99 2.31 -1.82 1.11
C LEU A 99 2.45 -0.69 0.09
N PRO A 100 1.34 -0.06 -0.34
CA PRO A 100 1.37 1.11 -1.23
C PRO A 100 1.74 2.37 -0.44
N GLU A 101 2.93 2.39 0.11
CA GLU A 101 3.45 3.39 1.04
C GLU A 101 4.43 4.33 0.30
N TYR A 102 4.45 5.60 0.67
CA TYR A 102 5.20 6.64 -0.04
C TYR A 102 6.71 6.42 -0.09
N ARG A 103 7.32 5.73 0.88
CA ARG A 103 8.75 5.39 0.85
C ARG A 103 9.03 4.30 -0.18
N ASN A 104 8.17 3.29 -0.23
CA ASN A 104 8.27 2.23 -1.23
C ASN A 104 8.04 2.79 -2.63
N GLY A 105 6.99 3.58 -2.82
CA GLY A 105 6.67 4.20 -4.11
C GLY A 105 7.67 5.29 -4.52
N GLY A 106 8.11 6.08 -3.54
CA GLY A 106 9.12 7.13 -3.75
C GLY A 106 10.46 6.59 -4.21
N LEU A 107 10.87 5.41 -3.72
CA LEU A 107 12.08 4.73 -4.17
C LEU A 107 12.07 4.51 -5.69
N PHE A 108 10.95 4.05 -6.25
CA PHE A 108 10.82 3.81 -7.69
C PHE A 108 10.83 5.10 -8.51
N VAL A 109 10.28 6.19 -7.98
CA VAL A 109 10.33 7.50 -8.64
C VAL A 109 11.74 8.09 -8.55
N ASP A 110 12.36 8.05 -7.38
CA ASP A 110 13.69 8.61 -7.15
C ASP A 110 14.79 7.89 -7.95
N LEU A 111 14.62 6.61 -8.22
CA LEU A 111 15.52 5.80 -9.04
C LEU A 111 15.15 5.79 -10.53
N GLY A 112 14.10 6.52 -10.94
CA GLY A 112 13.70 6.63 -12.35
C GLY A 112 13.00 5.40 -12.93
N VAL A 113 12.52 4.48 -12.09
CA VAL A 113 11.70 3.33 -12.51
C VAL A 113 10.29 3.79 -12.88
N LEU A 114 9.79 4.78 -12.16
CA LEU A 114 8.54 5.48 -12.44
C LEU A 114 8.81 6.96 -12.67
N SER A 115 8.01 7.59 -13.52
CA SER A 115 8.04 9.04 -13.72
C SER A 115 6.62 9.57 -13.91
N LEU A 116 6.38 10.80 -13.45
CA LEU A 116 5.13 11.49 -13.77
C LEU A 116 5.06 11.83 -15.25
N LYS A 117 3.88 11.73 -15.83
CA LYS A 117 3.63 12.29 -17.18
C LYS A 117 3.84 13.81 -17.13
N PRO A 118 4.39 14.45 -18.18
CA PRO A 118 4.68 15.89 -18.16
C PRO A 118 3.48 16.75 -17.72
N ALA A 119 2.30 16.50 -18.26
CA ALA A 119 1.09 17.24 -17.88
C ALA A 119 0.71 17.07 -16.40
N SER A 120 0.92 15.88 -15.81
CA SER A 120 0.69 15.64 -14.39
C SER A 120 1.75 16.33 -13.54
N GLN A 121 3.01 16.32 -13.97
CA GLN A 121 4.10 17.03 -13.32
C GLN A 121 3.78 18.53 -13.22
N ASP A 122 3.40 19.15 -14.34
CA ASP A 122 3.06 20.59 -14.40
C ASP A 122 1.85 20.91 -13.53
N ARG A 123 0.82 20.05 -13.54
CA ARG A 123 -0.37 20.21 -12.71
C ARG A 123 -0.03 20.11 -11.22
N GLY A 124 0.75 19.13 -10.83
CA GLY A 124 1.16 18.94 -9.44
C GLY A 124 2.04 20.07 -8.91
N LEU A 125 2.96 20.57 -9.74
CA LEU A 125 3.80 21.73 -9.36
C LEU A 125 2.99 23.01 -9.17
N LYS A 126 1.96 23.26 -9.99
CA LYS A 126 1.03 24.38 -9.82
C LYS A 126 0.19 24.28 -8.54
N ALA A 127 -0.10 23.07 -8.09
CA ALA A 127 -0.87 22.81 -6.87
C ALA A 127 -0.02 22.91 -5.59
N THR A 128 1.30 23.01 -5.72
CA THR A 128 2.23 23.09 -4.58
C THR A 128 2.10 24.40 -3.84
N SER A 129 1.75 24.36 -2.57
CA SER A 129 1.59 25.53 -1.70
C SER A 129 2.58 25.57 -0.53
N ASP A 130 3.33 24.49 -0.29
CA ASP A 130 4.24 24.34 0.86
C ASP A 130 5.67 24.83 0.60
N GLY A 131 5.93 25.40 -0.57
CA GLY A 131 7.25 25.88 -0.97
C GLY A 131 8.29 24.78 -1.21
N SER A 132 7.90 23.51 -1.22
CA SER A 132 8.81 22.37 -1.44
C SER A 132 9.34 22.28 -2.86
N GLY A 133 8.62 22.85 -3.83
CA GLY A 133 8.90 22.69 -5.26
C GLY A 133 8.64 21.27 -5.78
N LEU A 134 7.93 20.45 -5.02
CA LEU A 134 7.55 19.08 -5.38
C LEU A 134 6.09 19.02 -5.84
N PRO A 135 5.75 18.20 -6.84
CA PRO A 135 4.38 18.07 -7.30
C PRO A 135 3.47 17.53 -6.17
N SER A 136 2.32 18.17 -5.97
CA SER A 136 1.37 17.87 -4.90
C SER A 136 0.02 17.44 -5.45
N PHE A 137 -0.60 16.41 -4.87
CA PHE A 137 -1.88 15.87 -5.28
C PHE A 137 -2.71 15.44 -4.07
N ALA A 138 -4.04 15.48 -4.21
CA ALA A 138 -4.95 14.88 -3.23
C ALA A 138 -4.82 13.35 -3.21
N ALA A 139 -5.17 12.73 -2.09
CA ALA A 139 -5.05 11.27 -1.92
C ALA A 139 -5.89 10.46 -2.92
N GLY A 140 -7.06 10.97 -3.34
CA GLY A 140 -7.92 10.36 -4.35
C GLY A 140 -7.62 10.78 -5.80
N ASP A 141 -6.58 11.57 -6.04
CA ASP A 141 -6.16 11.94 -7.40
C ASP A 141 -5.67 10.69 -8.15
N ASP A 142 -6.04 10.57 -9.42
CA ASP A 142 -5.64 9.44 -10.28
C ASP A 142 -4.13 9.19 -10.28
N VAL A 143 -3.32 10.25 -10.23
CA VAL A 143 -1.86 10.13 -10.14
C VAL A 143 -1.45 9.37 -8.88
N ILE A 144 -2.08 9.67 -7.75
CA ILE A 144 -1.77 9.01 -6.48
C ILE A 144 -2.29 7.57 -6.46
N VAL A 145 -3.52 7.36 -6.93
CA VAL A 145 -4.12 6.01 -6.98
C VAL A 145 -3.31 5.10 -7.92
N GLU A 146 -2.95 5.60 -9.11
CA GLU A 146 -2.12 4.87 -10.08
C GLU A 146 -0.70 4.60 -9.51
N TRP A 147 -0.08 5.59 -8.88
CA TRP A 147 1.23 5.42 -8.24
C TRP A 147 1.21 4.38 -7.12
N ARG A 148 0.18 4.37 -6.29
CA ARG A 148 -0.02 3.36 -5.24
C ARG A 148 -0.20 1.97 -5.82
N ALA A 149 -1.04 1.82 -6.85
CA ALA A 149 -1.24 0.54 -7.53
C ALA A 149 0.07 0.03 -8.17
N MET A 150 0.79 0.91 -8.86
CA MET A 150 2.10 0.57 -9.44
C MET A 150 3.14 0.20 -8.38
N THR A 151 3.09 0.85 -7.21
CA THR A 151 3.98 0.51 -6.09
C THR A 151 3.78 -0.93 -5.63
N LEU A 152 2.53 -1.40 -5.48
CA LEU A 152 2.24 -2.79 -5.13
C LEU A 152 2.85 -3.77 -6.15
N VAL A 153 2.59 -3.54 -7.42
CA VAL A 153 3.09 -4.40 -8.51
C VAL A 153 4.62 -4.43 -8.55
N LEU A 154 5.26 -3.28 -8.39
CA LEU A 154 6.72 -3.18 -8.46
C LEU A 154 7.41 -3.79 -7.25
N VAL A 155 6.86 -3.63 -6.05
CA VAL A 155 7.40 -4.29 -4.85
C VAL A 155 7.23 -5.81 -4.94
N ASP A 156 6.10 -6.31 -5.45
CA ASP A 156 5.90 -7.75 -5.66
C ASP A 156 6.91 -8.31 -6.68
N LYS A 157 7.15 -7.61 -7.78
CA LYS A 157 8.21 -7.99 -8.75
C LYS A 157 9.60 -7.93 -8.12
N LEU A 158 9.90 -6.90 -7.36
CA LEU A 158 11.18 -6.74 -6.69
C LEU A 158 11.39 -7.88 -5.67
N TYR A 159 10.36 -8.26 -4.93
CA TYR A 159 10.43 -9.38 -3.99
C TYR A 159 10.86 -10.66 -4.69
N LYS A 160 10.23 -10.99 -5.80
CA LYS A 160 10.59 -12.18 -6.60
C LYS A 160 12.03 -12.13 -7.11
N LEU A 161 12.49 -10.96 -7.57
CA LEU A 161 13.88 -10.76 -8.02
C LEU A 161 14.89 -10.88 -6.88
N VAL A 162 14.57 -10.37 -5.70
CA VAL A 162 15.43 -10.47 -4.52
C VAL A 162 15.55 -11.93 -4.08
N LEU A 163 14.45 -12.67 -4.01
CA LEU A 163 14.48 -14.10 -3.69
C LEU A 163 15.35 -14.91 -4.66
N GLN A 164 15.25 -14.61 -5.96
CA GLN A 164 16.08 -15.26 -6.98
C GLN A 164 17.58 -15.00 -6.79
N ARG A 165 17.95 -13.81 -6.29
CA ARG A 165 19.36 -13.43 -6.07
C ARG A 165 19.91 -13.86 -4.73
N MET A 166 19.05 -13.99 -3.73
CA MET A 166 19.39 -14.41 -2.38
C MET A 166 19.09 -15.90 -2.17
N GLN A 167 19.60 -16.77 -3.05
CA GLN A 167 19.36 -18.20 -2.99
C GLN A 167 19.69 -18.77 -1.61
N GLY A 168 18.76 -19.58 -1.07
CA GLY A 168 18.92 -20.22 0.25
C GLY A 168 18.58 -19.31 1.44
N VAL A 169 18.13 -18.06 1.22
CA VAL A 169 17.64 -17.19 2.27
C VAL A 169 16.12 -17.16 2.24
N GLU A 170 15.51 -17.52 3.34
CA GLU A 170 14.07 -17.29 3.55
C GLU A 170 13.84 -15.82 3.90
N LEU A 171 13.13 -15.12 3.03
CA LEU A 171 12.78 -13.72 3.22
C LEU A 171 11.26 -13.57 3.07
N SER A 172 10.59 -13.03 4.08
CA SER A 172 9.18 -12.70 3.98
C SER A 172 8.95 -11.34 3.30
N MET A 173 7.74 -11.09 2.78
CA MET A 173 7.36 -9.78 2.26
C MET A 173 7.52 -8.69 3.32
N ALA A 174 7.11 -8.95 4.57
CA ALA A 174 7.26 -8.00 5.66
C ALA A 174 8.73 -7.60 5.91
N GLN A 175 9.65 -8.56 5.84
CA GLN A 175 11.09 -8.29 5.99
C GLN A 175 11.64 -7.48 4.81
N LEU A 176 11.21 -7.76 3.57
CA LEU A 176 11.60 -6.95 2.42
C LEU A 176 11.10 -5.50 2.56
N LEU A 177 9.85 -5.32 3.00
CA LEU A 177 9.26 -3.99 3.20
C LEU A 177 10.04 -3.21 4.27
N GLU A 178 10.25 -3.78 5.43
CA GLU A 178 10.86 -3.11 6.59
C GLU A 178 12.36 -2.85 6.38
N ALA A 179 13.14 -3.90 6.12
CA ALA A 179 14.59 -3.81 6.03
C ALA A 179 15.11 -3.41 4.63
N GLY A 180 14.31 -3.64 3.60
CA GLY A 180 14.66 -3.38 2.20
C GLY A 180 14.08 -2.06 1.68
N THR A 181 12.89 -2.11 1.10
CA THR A 181 12.34 -1.01 0.30
C THR A 181 12.04 0.25 1.10
N TRP A 182 11.52 0.12 2.31
CA TRP A 182 11.21 1.28 3.16
C TRP A 182 12.50 1.99 3.62
N LYS A 183 13.48 1.22 4.10
CA LYS A 183 14.79 1.77 4.49
C LYS A 183 15.50 2.41 3.30
N ALA A 184 15.58 1.72 2.17
CA ALA A 184 16.19 2.25 0.94
C ALA A 184 15.48 3.53 0.47
N GLY A 185 14.15 3.55 0.48
CA GLY A 185 13.37 4.74 0.14
C GLY A 185 13.65 5.94 1.02
N ARG A 186 13.88 5.73 2.33
CA ARG A 186 14.29 6.80 3.26
C ARG A 186 15.70 7.32 2.97
N GLU A 187 16.64 6.43 2.70
CA GLU A 187 18.03 6.80 2.43
C GLU A 187 18.14 7.56 1.11
N VAL A 188 17.52 7.07 0.04
CA VAL A 188 17.50 7.76 -1.25
C VAL A 188 16.79 9.11 -1.16
N ALA A 189 15.66 9.20 -0.44
CA ALA A 189 14.97 10.47 -0.22
C ALA A 189 15.86 11.47 0.54
N LYS A 190 16.64 11.01 1.53
CA LYS A 190 17.61 11.85 2.26
C LYS A 190 18.75 12.34 1.36
N GLU A 191 19.23 11.49 0.48
CA GLU A 191 20.28 11.85 -0.49
C GLU A 191 19.77 12.91 -1.48
N LYS A 192 18.62 12.65 -2.09
CA LYS A 192 18.04 13.51 -3.12
C LYS A 192 17.47 14.84 -2.55
N ARG A 193 16.95 14.81 -1.33
CA ARG A 193 16.29 15.95 -0.66
C ARG A 193 16.79 16.09 0.78
N PRO A 194 18.07 16.44 0.99
CA PRO A 194 18.71 16.40 2.32
C PRO A 194 18.04 17.29 3.37
N LYS A 195 17.40 18.37 2.96
CA LYS A 195 16.70 19.30 3.86
C LYS A 195 15.37 18.74 4.36
N THR A 196 14.53 18.29 3.46
CA THR A 196 13.16 17.84 3.78
C THR A 196 13.08 16.34 4.03
N LYS A 197 13.92 15.55 3.37
CA LYS A 197 13.86 14.07 3.35
C LYS A 197 12.48 13.55 2.93
N SER A 198 11.71 14.37 2.22
CA SER A 198 10.35 14.10 1.80
C SER A 198 10.27 13.07 0.67
N SER A 199 9.06 12.59 0.39
CA SER A 199 8.75 11.87 -0.84
C SER A 199 8.98 12.75 -2.07
N PRO A 200 9.26 12.18 -3.27
CA PRO A 200 9.35 12.95 -4.52
C PRO A 200 7.99 13.51 -4.99
N ILE A 201 6.91 12.99 -4.48
CA ILE A 201 5.54 13.45 -4.71
C ILE A 201 4.90 13.73 -3.35
N VAL A 202 4.28 14.88 -3.20
CA VAL A 202 3.56 15.29 -1.98
C VAL A 202 2.11 14.85 -2.09
N ILE A 203 1.62 14.21 -1.03
CA ILE A 203 0.22 13.77 -0.94
C ILE A 203 -0.48 14.62 0.10
N LEU A 204 -1.52 15.32 -0.36
CA LEU A 204 -2.39 16.12 0.51
C LEU A 204 -3.42 15.17 1.11
N SER A 205 -3.17 14.73 2.34
CA SER A 205 -4.04 13.81 3.06
C SER A 205 -4.03 14.11 4.56
N ASP A 206 -4.95 13.50 5.28
CA ASP A 206 -5.05 13.57 6.75
C ASP A 206 -4.05 12.65 7.49
N GLY A 207 -3.14 12.01 6.77
CA GLY A 207 -2.16 11.07 7.31
C GLY A 207 -2.65 9.63 7.50
N THR A 208 -3.92 9.35 7.26
CA THR A 208 -4.48 7.99 7.42
C THR A 208 -4.33 7.12 6.17
N VAL A 209 -3.96 7.70 5.03
CA VAL A 209 -3.76 6.99 3.74
C VAL A 209 -2.28 6.65 3.52
N PHE A 210 -1.38 7.49 3.99
CA PHE A 210 0.07 7.35 3.75
C PHE A 210 0.89 7.48 5.01
#